data_55bf15719c7479c9f83a1ed2af4f2af9
#
_entry.id   55bf15719c7479c9f83a1ed2af4f2af9
#
_cell.length_a   1.000
_cell.length_b   1.000
_cell.length_c   1.000
_cell.angle_alpha   90.00
_cell.angle_beta   90.00
_cell.angle_gamma   90.00
#
_symmetry.space_group_name_H-M   'P 1'
#
loop_
_entity.id
_entity.type
_entity.pdbx_description
1 polymer ?
#
loop_
_entity_poly.entity_id
_entity_poly.type
_entity_poly.pdbx_seq_one_letter_code
_entity_poly.pdbx_strand_id
1 'polypeptide(L)'
;MPDSNITKRALAAALKELMETKPFSKISVSDICQACDMSRKSFYYHFQDKFDLVNWIYYTECVAVLKEKNFDTGWDLLEDLCLYFYNNQSFYRRTLSVDGQNSFSEYFRDIVATILAVDMEEIFGKDKYLHFYVDFYTDAFLCAIKRWLLDKNCMPAKQFTGLLKNCL
;
A
#
# COMPACT_ATOMS: atom_id res chain seq x y z
N MET A 1 15.33 13.19 15.57
CA MET A 1 16.73 12.85 15.23
C MET A 1 16.84 12.81 13.72
N PRO A 2 17.62 13.68 13.07
CA PRO A 2 17.75 13.75 11.62
C PRO A 2 18.25 12.44 10.99
N ASP A 3 19.15 11.73 11.66
CA ASP A 3 19.81 10.52 11.13
C ASP A 3 18.89 9.33 10.89
N SER A 4 17.85 9.16 11.69
CA SER A 4 16.93 8.03 11.57
C SER A 4 16.13 8.07 10.26
N ASN A 5 15.68 9.24 9.82
CA ASN A 5 14.92 9.38 8.56
C ASN A 5 15.82 9.27 7.33
N ILE A 6 17.06 9.73 7.40
CA ILE A 6 18.04 9.59 6.31
C ILE A 6 18.32 8.10 6.07
N THR A 7 18.59 7.34 7.14
CA THR A 7 18.83 5.90 7.07
C THR A 7 17.63 5.15 6.48
N LYS A 8 16.42 5.44 6.95
CA LYS A 8 15.19 4.80 6.44
C LYS A 8 14.98 5.09 4.95
N ARG A 9 15.21 6.33 4.51
CA ARG A 9 15.09 6.71 3.09
C ARG A 9 16.14 6.03 2.22
N ALA A 10 17.38 5.89 2.69
CA ALA A 10 18.42 5.19 1.96
C ALA A 10 18.09 3.70 1.78
N LEU A 11 17.60 3.03 2.83
CA LEU A 11 17.13 1.65 2.76
C LEU A 11 15.93 1.49 1.80
N ALA A 12 15.01 2.46 1.81
CA ALA A 12 13.85 2.46 0.91
C ALA A 12 14.27 2.64 -0.57
N ALA A 13 15.20 3.56 -0.84
CA ALA A 13 15.74 3.78 -2.18
C ALA A 13 16.46 2.52 -2.69
N ALA A 14 17.30 1.89 -1.86
CA ALA A 14 18.00 0.65 -2.18
C ALA A 14 17.03 -0.49 -2.50
N LEU A 15 15.95 -0.66 -1.72
CA LEU A 15 14.92 -1.66 -2.00
C LEU A 15 14.24 -1.40 -3.35
N LYS A 16 13.83 -0.17 -3.64
CA LYS A 16 13.17 0.19 -4.90
C LYS A 16 14.08 -0.10 -6.11
N GLU A 17 15.35 0.28 -6.03
CA GLU A 17 16.34 0.02 -7.07
C GLU A 17 16.54 -1.49 -7.31
N LEU A 18 16.72 -2.27 -6.25
CA LEU A 18 16.83 -3.73 -6.37
C LEU A 18 15.58 -4.36 -6.99
N MET A 19 14.40 -3.81 -6.68
CA MET A 19 13.15 -4.28 -7.25
C MET A 19 12.98 -3.96 -8.75
N GLU A 20 13.79 -3.11 -9.34
CA GLU A 20 13.78 -2.94 -10.80
C GLU A 20 14.27 -4.18 -11.53
N THR A 21 15.23 -4.90 -10.97
CA THR A 21 15.92 -6.03 -11.58
C THR A 21 15.60 -7.38 -10.96
N LYS A 22 15.21 -7.44 -9.69
CA LYS A 22 14.95 -8.67 -8.95
C LYS A 22 13.49 -8.75 -8.47
N PRO A 23 12.86 -9.94 -8.46
CA PRO A 23 11.59 -10.15 -7.77
C PRO A 23 11.74 -9.88 -6.26
N PHE A 24 10.75 -9.23 -5.65
CA PHE A 24 10.76 -8.91 -4.22
C PHE A 24 11.02 -10.14 -3.32
N SER A 25 10.45 -11.31 -3.70
CA SER A 25 10.67 -12.57 -2.95
C SER A 25 12.14 -13.00 -2.88
N LYS A 26 12.94 -12.63 -3.88
CA LYS A 26 14.38 -12.97 -3.97
C LYS A 26 15.32 -11.91 -3.38
N ILE A 27 14.80 -10.78 -2.93
CA ILE A 27 15.58 -9.73 -2.28
C ILE A 27 15.67 -10.05 -0.79
N SER A 28 16.88 -10.13 -0.26
CA SER A 28 17.16 -10.28 1.17
C SER A 28 17.46 -8.95 1.85
N VAL A 29 17.37 -8.91 3.18
CA VAL A 29 17.84 -7.75 3.97
C VAL A 29 19.32 -7.47 3.72
N SER A 30 20.13 -8.52 3.48
CA SER A 30 21.55 -8.34 3.15
C SER A 30 21.76 -7.64 1.81
N ASP A 31 20.97 -7.97 0.78
CA ASP A 31 21.04 -7.27 -0.51
C ASP A 31 20.70 -5.78 -0.36
N ILE A 32 19.65 -5.45 0.43
CA ILE A 32 19.24 -4.06 0.68
C ILE A 32 20.37 -3.29 1.38
N CYS A 33 20.92 -3.88 2.45
CA CYS A 33 22.00 -3.25 3.20
C CYS A 33 23.26 -3.02 2.34
N GLN A 34 23.63 -4.01 1.53
CA GLN A 34 24.78 -3.91 0.63
C GLN A 34 24.58 -2.82 -0.43
N ALA A 35 23.38 -2.67 -0.96
CA ALA A 35 23.08 -1.65 -1.98
C ALA A 35 23.19 -0.22 -1.47
N CYS A 36 23.06 0.02 -0.16
CA CYS A 36 23.20 1.37 0.44
C CYS A 36 24.36 1.49 1.44
N ASP A 37 25.31 0.54 1.41
CA ASP A 37 26.49 0.51 2.28
C ASP A 37 26.15 0.61 3.78
N MET A 38 25.13 -0.13 4.19
CA MET A 38 24.66 -0.18 5.58
C MET A 38 24.83 -1.56 6.20
N SER A 39 24.98 -1.59 7.52
CA SER A 39 25.01 -2.86 8.26
C SER A 39 23.61 -3.45 8.46
N ARG A 40 23.50 -4.78 8.55
CA ARG A 40 22.24 -5.45 8.96
C ARG A 40 21.76 -4.99 10.33
N LYS A 41 22.67 -4.65 11.25
CA LYS A 41 22.32 -4.11 12.57
C LYS A 41 21.58 -2.77 12.42
N SER A 42 22.03 -1.91 11.50
CA SER A 42 21.35 -0.64 11.20
C SER A 42 19.95 -0.88 10.61
N PHE A 43 19.79 -1.86 9.73
CA PHE A 43 18.49 -2.24 9.21
C PHE A 43 17.53 -2.65 10.34
N TYR A 44 17.92 -3.64 11.17
CA TYR A 44 17.07 -4.18 12.23
C TYR A 44 16.85 -3.20 13.40
N TYR A 45 17.60 -2.11 13.48
CA TYR A 45 17.29 -1.01 14.38
C TYR A 45 16.04 -0.23 13.95
N HIS A 46 15.72 -0.22 12.64
CA HIS A 46 14.62 0.56 12.06
C HIS A 46 13.43 -0.27 11.61
N PHE A 47 13.66 -1.50 11.17
CA PHE A 47 12.67 -2.37 10.55
C PHE A 47 12.81 -3.81 11.03
N GLN A 48 11.68 -4.48 11.25
CA GLN A 48 11.67 -5.89 11.65
C GLN A 48 12.10 -6.80 10.48
N ASP A 49 11.64 -6.48 9.28
CA ASP A 49 11.91 -7.20 8.06
C ASP A 49 11.72 -6.31 6.81
N LYS A 50 11.88 -6.88 5.62
CA LYS A 50 11.69 -6.14 4.37
C LYS A 50 10.24 -5.76 4.09
N PHE A 51 9.25 -6.44 4.68
CA PHE A 51 7.84 -6.11 4.55
C PHE A 51 7.51 -4.86 5.37
N ASP A 52 8.06 -4.75 6.58
CA ASP A 52 7.95 -3.56 7.41
C ASP A 52 8.55 -2.33 6.69
N LEU A 53 9.66 -2.50 5.96
CA LEU A 53 10.20 -1.44 5.10
C LEU A 53 9.24 -1.05 3.97
N VAL A 54 8.58 -2.02 3.30
CA VAL A 54 7.55 -1.74 2.28
C VAL A 54 6.37 -0.98 2.88
N ASN A 55 5.90 -1.39 4.05
CA ASN A 55 4.79 -0.74 4.75
C ASN A 55 5.16 0.70 5.14
N TRP A 56 6.40 0.93 5.57
CA TRP A 56 6.91 2.27 5.86
C TRP A 56 6.99 3.16 4.61
N ILE A 57 7.43 2.62 3.46
CA ILE A 57 7.44 3.33 2.17
C ILE A 57 6.03 3.77 1.82
N TYR A 58 5.07 2.85 1.85
CA TYR A 58 3.68 3.13 1.55
C TYR A 58 3.09 4.19 2.51
N TYR A 59 3.32 4.03 3.81
CA TYR A 59 2.86 5.01 4.79
C TYR A 59 3.43 6.40 4.50
N THR A 60 4.73 6.50 4.28
CA THR A 60 5.42 7.79 4.13
C THR A 60 5.10 8.48 2.80
N GLU A 61 5.01 7.73 1.72
CA GLU A 61 4.85 8.29 0.37
C GLU A 61 3.40 8.41 -0.07
N CYS A 62 2.50 7.64 0.52
CA CYS A 62 1.08 7.65 0.19
C CYS A 62 0.23 8.12 1.36
N VAL A 63 0.17 7.34 2.44
CA VAL A 63 -0.79 7.58 3.53
C VAL A 63 -0.58 8.94 4.21
N ALA A 64 0.67 9.29 4.52
CA ALA A 64 0.99 10.57 5.15
C ALA A 64 0.65 11.75 4.25
N VAL A 65 0.91 11.62 2.94
CA VAL A 65 0.60 12.66 1.93
C VAL A 65 -0.92 12.82 1.77
N LEU A 66 -1.66 11.69 1.72
CA LEU A 66 -3.12 11.73 1.62
C LEU A 66 -3.77 12.31 2.87
N LYS A 67 -3.22 12.07 4.06
CA LYS A 67 -3.71 12.64 5.33
C LYS A 67 -3.58 14.17 5.41
N GLU A 68 -2.67 14.76 4.67
CA GLU A 68 -2.51 16.21 4.62
C GLU A 68 -3.50 16.89 3.66
N LYS A 69 -4.18 16.09 2.83
CA LYS A 69 -5.21 16.58 1.90
C LYS A 69 -6.59 16.57 2.57
N ASN A 70 -7.41 17.52 2.19
CA ASN A 70 -8.84 17.51 2.50
C ASN A 70 -9.58 16.82 1.35
N PHE A 71 -10.39 15.84 1.67
CA PHE A 71 -11.24 15.11 0.73
C PHE A 71 -12.70 15.39 1.07
N ASP A 72 -13.51 15.67 0.07
CA ASP A 72 -14.94 15.90 0.24
C ASP A 72 -15.69 14.57 0.47
N THR A 73 -15.18 13.49 -0.12
CA THR A 73 -15.74 12.14 -0.02
C THR A 73 -14.66 11.06 0.13
N GLY A 74 -15.03 9.90 0.66
CA GLY A 74 -14.15 8.71 0.66
C GLY A 74 -13.75 8.26 -0.76
N TRP A 75 -14.59 8.57 -1.76
CA TRP A 75 -14.30 8.28 -3.16
C TRP A 75 -13.16 9.13 -3.73
N ASP A 76 -13.04 10.39 -3.33
CA ASP A 76 -11.93 11.25 -3.76
C ASP A 76 -10.60 10.74 -3.18
N LEU A 77 -10.63 10.30 -1.93
CA LEU A 77 -9.50 9.65 -1.30
C LEU A 77 -9.12 8.34 -2.03
N LEU A 78 -10.11 7.51 -2.39
CA LEU A 78 -9.86 6.27 -3.13
C LEU A 78 -9.30 6.52 -4.54
N GLU A 79 -9.76 7.58 -5.22
CA GLU A 79 -9.24 8.00 -6.53
C GLU A 79 -7.77 8.39 -6.43
N ASP A 80 -7.39 9.21 -5.46
CA ASP A 80 -6.00 9.60 -5.22
C ASP A 80 -5.12 8.42 -4.83
N LEU A 81 -5.64 7.49 -4.02
CA LEU A 81 -4.97 6.25 -3.67
C LEU A 81 -4.72 5.38 -4.90
N CYS A 82 -5.71 5.19 -5.76
CA CYS A 82 -5.56 4.44 -7.00
C CYS A 82 -4.59 5.14 -7.97
N LEU A 83 -4.60 6.47 -8.03
CA LEU A 83 -3.66 7.25 -8.83
C LEU A 83 -2.22 7.05 -8.33
N TYR A 84 -2.01 7.06 -7.03
CA TYR A 84 -0.70 6.77 -6.44
C TYR A 84 -0.20 5.37 -6.83
N PHE A 85 -1.05 4.34 -6.72
CA PHE A 85 -0.69 2.99 -7.14
C PHE A 85 -0.41 2.88 -8.64
N TYR A 86 -1.19 3.55 -9.46
CA TYR A 86 -1.00 3.57 -10.91
C TYR A 86 0.36 4.17 -11.29
N ASN A 87 0.74 5.27 -10.66
CA ASN A 87 2.02 5.94 -10.89
C ASN A 87 3.22 5.12 -10.37
N ASN A 88 3.01 4.26 -9.37
CA ASN A 88 4.02 3.41 -8.76
C ASN A 88 3.77 1.91 -9.02
N GLN A 89 3.06 1.56 -10.09
CA GLN A 89 2.59 0.20 -10.36
C GLN A 89 3.72 -0.85 -10.44
N SER A 90 4.88 -0.48 -10.94
CA SER A 90 6.05 -1.37 -11.03
C SER A 90 6.48 -1.91 -9.66
N PHE A 91 6.48 -1.06 -8.64
CA PHE A 91 6.79 -1.42 -7.26
C PHE A 91 5.68 -2.25 -6.62
N TYR A 92 4.43 -1.76 -6.68
CA TYR A 92 3.31 -2.42 -5.99
C TYR A 92 2.87 -3.74 -6.62
N ARG A 93 3.04 -3.94 -7.94
CA ARG A 93 2.84 -5.25 -8.56
C ARG A 93 3.70 -6.34 -7.93
N ARG A 94 4.95 -6.01 -7.60
CA ARG A 94 5.91 -6.96 -7.03
C ARG A 94 5.69 -7.21 -5.55
N THR A 95 5.21 -6.21 -4.81
CA THR A 95 4.89 -6.36 -3.38
C THR A 95 3.56 -7.07 -3.15
N LEU A 96 2.52 -6.76 -3.94
CA LEU A 96 1.20 -7.39 -3.88
C LEU A 96 1.18 -8.85 -4.36
N SER A 97 2.21 -9.28 -5.11
CA SER A 97 2.33 -10.68 -5.58
C SER A 97 2.87 -11.63 -4.51
N VAL A 98 3.27 -11.12 -3.35
CA VAL A 98 3.83 -11.93 -2.27
C VAL A 98 2.85 -11.97 -1.11
N ASP A 99 2.33 -13.16 -0.82
CA ASP A 99 1.49 -13.44 0.34
C ASP A 99 2.36 -13.85 1.54
N GLY A 100 1.90 -13.56 2.76
CA GLY A 100 2.57 -13.92 4.00
C GLY A 100 2.15 -13.03 5.16
N GLN A 101 2.44 -13.46 6.39
CA GLN A 101 2.25 -12.65 7.60
C GLN A 101 3.01 -11.33 7.47
N ASN A 102 2.40 -10.22 7.89
CA ASN A 102 2.90 -8.85 7.74
C ASN A 102 3.05 -8.39 6.27
N SER A 103 2.39 -9.07 5.33
CA SER A 103 2.44 -8.67 3.93
C SER A 103 1.87 -7.26 3.73
N PHE A 104 2.34 -6.60 2.67
CA PHE A 104 1.77 -5.32 2.27
C PHE A 104 0.24 -5.41 2.04
N SER A 105 -0.26 -6.55 1.58
CA SER A 105 -1.69 -6.79 1.38
C SER A 105 -2.50 -6.67 2.67
N GLU A 106 -2.01 -7.20 3.79
CA GLU A 106 -2.68 -7.07 5.11
C GLU A 106 -2.68 -5.63 5.60
N TYR A 107 -1.52 -4.97 5.55
CA TYR A 107 -1.42 -3.57 5.93
C TYR A 107 -2.33 -2.66 5.09
N PHE A 108 -2.38 -2.90 3.79
CA PHE A 108 -3.25 -2.15 2.88
C PHE A 108 -4.73 -2.42 3.15
N ARG A 109 -5.10 -3.68 3.49
CA ARG A 109 -6.46 -4.05 3.89
C ARG A 109 -6.97 -3.21 5.06
N ASP A 110 -6.16 -3.07 6.11
CA ASP A 110 -6.54 -2.31 7.31
C ASP A 110 -6.79 -0.82 6.99
N ILE A 111 -6.00 -0.26 6.08
CA ILE A 111 -6.19 1.14 5.65
C ILE A 111 -7.49 1.27 4.86
N VAL A 112 -7.76 0.38 3.89
CA VAL A 112 -8.99 0.41 3.10
C VAL A 112 -10.21 0.17 3.99
N ALA A 113 -10.14 -0.75 4.94
CA ALA A 113 -11.22 -1.00 5.91
C ALA A 113 -11.55 0.25 6.73
N THR A 114 -10.52 0.99 7.16
CA THR A 114 -10.70 2.24 7.93
C THR A 114 -11.41 3.31 7.10
N ILE A 115 -11.08 3.42 5.80
CA ILE A 115 -11.71 4.38 4.88
C ILE A 115 -13.18 3.98 4.67
N LEU A 116 -13.43 2.72 4.32
CA LEU A 116 -14.77 2.23 4.01
C LEU A 116 -15.69 2.20 5.21
N ALA A 117 -15.17 2.07 6.43
CA ALA A 117 -16.01 2.01 7.64
C ALA A 117 -16.92 3.24 7.77
N VAL A 118 -16.44 4.42 7.39
CA VAL A 118 -17.21 5.67 7.44
C VAL A 118 -18.34 5.64 6.42
N ASP A 119 -18.03 5.31 5.16
CA ASP A 119 -19.02 5.26 4.09
C ASP A 119 -20.07 4.15 4.34
N MET A 120 -19.65 3.00 4.87
CA MET A 120 -20.56 1.90 5.20
C MET A 120 -21.49 2.25 6.36
N GLU A 121 -21.03 2.99 7.38
CA GLU A 121 -21.89 3.48 8.45
C GLU A 121 -22.94 4.48 7.92
N GLU A 122 -22.57 5.32 6.96
CA GLU A 122 -23.48 6.26 6.31
C GLU A 122 -24.56 5.53 5.48
N ILE A 123 -24.17 4.50 4.72
CA ILE A 123 -25.08 3.75 3.84
C ILE A 123 -26.00 2.81 4.62
N PHE A 124 -25.47 2.03 5.55
CA PHE A 124 -26.18 0.95 6.24
C PHE A 124 -26.60 1.31 7.67
N GLY A 125 -26.19 2.49 8.19
CA GLY A 125 -26.44 2.90 9.56
C GLY A 125 -25.62 2.09 10.58
N LYS A 126 -25.92 2.31 11.88
CA LYS A 126 -25.31 1.57 13.00
C LYS A 126 -25.98 0.20 13.17
N ASP A 127 -25.98 -0.61 12.13
CA ASP A 127 -26.50 -1.96 12.17
C ASP A 127 -25.52 -2.93 12.87
N LYS A 128 -26.06 -3.96 13.53
CA LYS A 128 -25.24 -5.01 14.16
C LYS A 128 -24.36 -5.78 13.16
N TYR A 129 -24.68 -5.73 11.88
CA TYR A 129 -23.95 -6.37 10.79
C TYR A 129 -22.99 -5.41 10.06
N LEU A 130 -22.82 -4.16 10.53
CA LEU A 130 -21.94 -3.17 9.89
C LEU A 130 -20.53 -3.73 9.64
N HIS A 131 -20.00 -4.47 10.61
CA HIS A 131 -18.67 -5.10 10.47
C HIS A 131 -18.60 -6.06 9.28
N PHE A 132 -19.65 -6.85 9.04
CA PHE A 132 -19.73 -7.73 7.87
C PHE A 132 -19.68 -6.94 6.56
N TYR A 133 -20.41 -5.83 6.47
CA TYR A 133 -20.40 -5.00 5.27
C TYR A 133 -19.02 -4.36 5.03
N VAL A 134 -18.39 -3.84 6.09
CA VAL A 134 -17.03 -3.29 6.00
C VAL A 134 -16.05 -4.34 5.50
N ASP A 135 -16.04 -5.54 6.05
CA ASP A 135 -15.17 -6.63 5.63
C ASP A 135 -15.44 -7.05 4.19
N PHE A 136 -16.70 -7.25 3.82
CA PHE A 136 -17.11 -7.67 2.48
C PHE A 136 -16.64 -6.67 1.41
N TYR A 137 -16.94 -5.40 1.59
CA TYR A 137 -16.54 -4.37 0.63
C TYR A 137 -15.04 -4.14 0.62
N THR A 138 -14.38 -4.20 1.77
CA THR A 138 -12.91 -4.12 1.86
C THR A 138 -12.26 -5.23 1.04
N ASP A 139 -12.69 -6.47 1.21
CA ASP A 139 -12.13 -7.61 0.48
C ASP A 139 -12.45 -7.53 -1.02
N ALA A 140 -13.64 -7.07 -1.39
CA ALA A 140 -14.02 -6.84 -2.78
C ALA A 140 -13.15 -5.78 -3.45
N PHE A 141 -13.00 -4.62 -2.82
CA PHE A 141 -12.16 -3.53 -3.36
C PHE A 141 -10.68 -3.91 -3.40
N LEU A 142 -10.17 -4.54 -2.35
CA LEU A 142 -8.78 -5.01 -2.31
C LEU A 142 -8.50 -5.99 -3.44
N CYS A 143 -9.40 -6.95 -3.66
CA CYS A 143 -9.29 -7.92 -4.75
C CYS A 143 -9.35 -7.24 -6.12
N ALA A 144 -10.23 -6.27 -6.31
CA ALA A 144 -10.35 -5.50 -7.55
C ALA A 144 -9.09 -4.67 -7.83
N ILE A 145 -8.58 -3.93 -6.83
CA ILE A 145 -7.36 -3.12 -6.94
C ILE A 145 -6.15 -4.03 -7.24
N LYS A 146 -6.01 -5.15 -6.54
CA LYS A 146 -4.93 -6.10 -6.77
C LYS A 146 -4.95 -6.63 -8.21
N ARG A 147 -6.12 -7.07 -8.70
CA ARG A 147 -6.29 -7.54 -10.10
C ARG A 147 -5.96 -6.46 -11.11
N TRP A 148 -6.48 -5.25 -10.88
CA TRP A 148 -6.23 -4.11 -11.75
C TRP A 148 -4.74 -3.78 -11.85
N LEU A 149 -4.02 -3.70 -10.72
CA LEU A 149 -2.59 -3.43 -10.71
C LEU A 149 -1.74 -4.54 -11.34
N LEU A 150 -2.18 -5.82 -11.21
CA LEU A 150 -1.47 -6.96 -11.78
C LEU A 150 -1.71 -7.11 -13.28
N ASP A 151 -2.72 -6.48 -13.84
CA ASP A 151 -2.96 -6.48 -15.27
C ASP A 151 -1.85 -5.74 -16.02
N LYS A 152 -1.28 -6.36 -17.05
CA LYS A 152 -0.25 -5.74 -17.89
C LYS A 152 -0.77 -4.50 -18.61
N ASN A 153 -2.05 -4.50 -18.96
CA ASN A 153 -2.76 -3.41 -19.62
C ASN A 153 -3.63 -2.63 -18.61
N CYS A 154 -3.09 -2.36 -17.44
CA CYS A 154 -3.76 -1.65 -16.37
C CYS A 154 -4.41 -0.35 -16.90
N MET A 155 -5.74 -0.25 -16.80
CA MET A 155 -6.45 0.97 -17.22
C MET A 155 -6.10 2.16 -16.33
N PRO A 156 -6.25 3.41 -16.80
CA PRO A 156 -6.00 4.61 -15.99
C PRO A 156 -6.81 4.61 -14.69
N ALA A 157 -6.20 5.10 -13.61
CA ALA A 157 -6.79 5.09 -12.25
C ALA A 157 -8.20 5.69 -12.21
N LYS A 158 -8.41 6.85 -12.84
CA LYS A 158 -9.72 7.52 -12.91
C LYS A 158 -10.81 6.66 -13.55
N GLN A 159 -10.47 5.91 -14.60
CA GLN A 159 -11.41 5.01 -15.24
C GLN A 159 -11.75 3.83 -14.32
N PHE A 160 -10.74 3.28 -13.65
CA PHE A 160 -10.92 2.17 -12.72
C PHE A 160 -11.78 2.56 -11.52
N THR A 161 -11.50 3.71 -10.88
CA THR A 161 -12.30 4.19 -9.76
C THR A 161 -13.72 4.54 -10.15
N GLY A 162 -13.94 5.03 -11.38
CA GLY A 162 -15.28 5.21 -11.91
C GLY A 162 -16.08 3.90 -12.00
N LEU A 163 -15.43 2.78 -12.34
CA LEU A 163 -16.08 1.45 -12.31
C LEU A 163 -16.39 1.00 -10.88
N LEU A 164 -15.46 1.22 -9.94
CA LEU A 164 -15.69 0.87 -8.52
C LEU A 164 -16.89 1.64 -7.93
N LYS A 165 -17.02 2.94 -8.24
CA LYS A 165 -18.17 3.77 -7.81
C LYS A 165 -19.53 3.20 -8.27
N ASN A 166 -19.57 2.54 -9.41
CA ASN A 166 -20.80 1.92 -9.92
C ASN A 166 -21.13 0.56 -9.29
N CYS A 167 -20.26 0.05 -8.41
CA CYS A 167 -20.47 -1.21 -7.69
C CYS A 167 -21.16 -1.02 -6.32
N LEU A 168 -21.37 0.23 -5.88
CA LEU A 168 -22.10 0.65 -4.69
C LEU A 168 -23.32 1.45 -5.08
#